data_501318d448c9c0b3f5cabc655106f299
#
_entry.id   501318d448c9c0b3f5cabc655106f299
#
_cell.length_a   1.000
_cell.length_b   1.000
_cell.length_c   1.000
_cell.angle_alpha   90.00
_cell.angle_beta   90.00
_cell.angle_gamma   90.00
#
_symmetry.space_group_name_H-M   'P 1'
#
loop_
_entity.id
_entity.type
_entity.pdbx_description
1 polymer ?
#
loop_
_entity_poly.entity_id
_entity_poly.type
_entity_poly.pdbx_seq_one_letter_code
_entity_poly.pdbx_strand_id
1 'polypeptide(L)'
;MLFKRREFIQTGSLATASLMFPKFLKAFEHKNLVPPGNKVMVVIQFSGGNDGLNTVIPINNDIYYKERPRLGIQKADALQITTDAGLNPALSAFRELYDNGNLSILNSVGYPNPDRSHFRSMDIWQSASNANDYINTGWVGRYLDAQCSGCDKPTQAVEIDDMLSLALKGNKQKGLAFTDPRRLYSSSNESFYKEISKEHVNSEAAVDYLYKTMGDTISSANYIFEQSKLRPSSASYPSTKLAANLKTIASLIMSDINTKVYYVSLGSFDTHINQAAQQTRLFTELNDAIKAFTGDLKKNNRFEDVLIMTFSEFGRRVSQNASNGTDHGTANNMFFIGGDLKQKGLINTMPNLADLNSGDLKHQVDFKAVYATLLNKWLQTDDEAILGKNYQHLDFI
;
A
#
# COMPACT_ATOMS: atom_id res chain seq x y z
N MET A 1 -56.22 -27.50 -15.62
CA MET A 1 -56.19 -26.04 -15.27
C MET A 1 -55.86 -25.27 -16.57
N LEU A 2 -56.85 -24.59 -17.18
CA LEU A 2 -56.67 -23.86 -18.41
C LEU A 2 -56.26 -22.43 -18.03
N PHE A 3 -55.04 -22.08 -18.35
CA PHE A 3 -54.54 -20.70 -18.21
C PHE A 3 -55.29 -19.76 -19.14
N LYS A 4 -55.78 -18.62 -18.64
CA LYS A 4 -56.40 -17.59 -19.45
C LYS A 4 -55.32 -16.93 -20.36
N ARG A 5 -55.66 -16.59 -21.60
CA ARG A 5 -54.74 -15.97 -22.61
C ARG A 5 -53.91 -14.80 -22.03
N ARG A 6 -54.49 -14.02 -21.14
CA ARG A 6 -53.84 -12.88 -20.48
C ARG A 6 -52.75 -13.32 -19.50
N GLU A 7 -52.94 -14.42 -18.75
CA GLU A 7 -51.98 -15.00 -17.82
C GLU A 7 -50.80 -15.67 -18.57
N PHE A 8 -51.12 -16.30 -19.72
CA PHE A 8 -50.10 -16.88 -20.61
C PHE A 8 -49.17 -15.81 -21.20
N ILE A 9 -49.71 -14.65 -21.62
CA ILE A 9 -48.93 -13.52 -22.17
C ILE A 9 -48.08 -12.87 -21.06
N GLN A 10 -48.62 -12.70 -19.86
CA GLN A 10 -47.86 -12.16 -18.72
C GLN A 10 -46.76 -13.10 -18.26
N THR A 11 -46.98 -14.40 -18.21
CA THR A 11 -45.99 -15.40 -17.84
C THR A 11 -44.94 -15.57 -18.95
N GLY A 12 -45.33 -15.52 -20.21
CA GLY A 12 -44.46 -15.60 -21.38
C GLY A 12 -43.55 -14.35 -21.52
N SER A 13 -44.05 -13.16 -21.20
CA SER A 13 -43.24 -11.92 -21.20
C SER A 13 -42.24 -11.86 -20.04
N LEU A 14 -42.59 -12.40 -18.89
CA LEU A 14 -41.66 -12.55 -17.76
C LEU A 14 -40.59 -13.61 -18.03
N ALA A 15 -40.92 -14.72 -18.69
CA ALA A 15 -39.97 -15.76 -19.07
C ALA A 15 -39.00 -15.27 -20.17
N THR A 16 -39.45 -14.51 -21.14
CA THR A 16 -38.59 -13.89 -22.18
C THR A 16 -37.73 -12.76 -21.59
N ALA A 17 -38.22 -11.97 -20.64
CA ALA A 17 -37.44 -10.99 -19.95
C ALA A 17 -36.35 -11.65 -19.09
N SER A 18 -36.66 -12.78 -18.41
CA SER A 18 -35.68 -13.52 -17.61
C SER A 18 -34.57 -14.20 -18.44
N LEU A 19 -34.86 -14.55 -19.70
CA LEU A 19 -33.84 -15.09 -20.63
C LEU A 19 -32.93 -14.02 -21.23
N MET A 20 -33.40 -12.76 -21.30
CA MET A 20 -32.59 -11.62 -21.75
C MET A 20 -31.80 -10.96 -20.59
N PHE A 21 -32.30 -11.05 -19.37
CA PHE A 21 -31.69 -10.47 -18.19
C PHE A 21 -30.25 -10.93 -17.93
N PRO A 22 -29.89 -12.24 -18.02
CA PRO A 22 -28.50 -12.66 -17.86
C PRO A 22 -27.56 -12.13 -18.92
N LYS A 23 -28.00 -12.00 -20.16
CA LYS A 23 -27.19 -11.46 -21.26
C LYS A 23 -27.04 -9.94 -21.20
N PHE A 24 -28.05 -9.26 -20.74
CA PHE A 24 -28.02 -7.81 -20.52
C PHE A 24 -27.17 -7.45 -19.30
N LEU A 25 -27.26 -8.20 -18.20
CA LEU A 25 -26.37 -8.06 -17.05
C LEU A 25 -24.93 -8.40 -17.43
N LYS A 26 -24.66 -9.45 -18.20
CA LYS A 26 -23.33 -9.72 -18.75
C LYS A 26 -22.82 -8.65 -19.70
N ALA A 27 -23.69 -7.98 -20.45
CA ALA A 27 -23.32 -6.85 -21.28
C ALA A 27 -23.03 -5.57 -20.46
N PHE A 28 -23.62 -5.44 -19.26
CA PHE A 28 -23.26 -4.41 -18.27
C PHE A 28 -21.99 -4.77 -17.49
N GLU A 29 -21.74 -6.04 -17.23
CA GLU A 29 -20.45 -6.52 -16.68
C GLU A 29 -19.26 -6.20 -17.60
N HIS A 30 -19.49 -6.06 -18.90
CA HIS A 30 -18.46 -5.66 -19.86
C HIS A 30 -18.25 -4.14 -20.01
N LYS A 31 -19.05 -3.32 -19.41
CA LYS A 31 -18.79 -1.88 -19.23
C LYS A 31 -18.28 -1.67 -17.82
N ASN A 32 -16.97 -1.67 -17.67
CA ASN A 32 -16.10 -1.35 -16.55
C ASN A 32 -16.54 -0.17 -15.66
N LEU A 33 -17.73 -0.23 -15.11
CA LEU A 33 -18.12 0.62 -14.01
C LEU A 33 -17.92 -0.20 -12.75
N VAL A 34 -16.74 -0.08 -12.15
CA VAL A 34 -16.55 -0.44 -10.75
C VAL A 34 -17.64 0.28 -9.98
N PRO A 35 -18.45 -0.43 -9.19
CA PRO A 35 -19.45 0.25 -8.38
C PRO A 35 -18.77 1.36 -7.57
N PRO A 36 -19.34 2.58 -7.49
CA PRO A 36 -18.82 3.60 -6.61
C PRO A 36 -18.66 3.01 -5.20
N GLY A 37 -17.44 3.05 -4.65
CA GLY A 37 -17.16 2.51 -3.32
C GLY A 37 -16.18 1.34 -3.25
N ASN A 38 -15.63 0.85 -4.34
CA ASN A 38 -14.58 -0.17 -4.29
C ASN A 38 -13.16 0.44 -4.22
N LYS A 39 -12.99 1.45 -3.34
CA LYS A 39 -11.69 2.09 -3.10
C LYS A 39 -10.68 1.08 -2.58
N VAL A 40 -9.47 1.14 -3.13
CA VAL A 40 -8.35 0.25 -2.83
C VAL A 40 -7.15 1.08 -2.38
N MET A 41 -6.45 0.61 -1.37
CA MET A 41 -5.19 1.20 -0.92
C MET A 41 -4.03 0.29 -1.25
N VAL A 42 -2.95 0.86 -1.80
CA VAL A 42 -1.68 0.15 -2.04
C VAL A 42 -0.61 0.79 -1.17
N VAL A 43 -0.06 0.02 -0.24
CA VAL A 43 1.03 0.43 0.65
C VAL A 43 2.35 -0.05 0.09
N ILE A 44 3.28 0.88 -0.13
CA ILE A 44 4.65 0.58 -0.56
C ILE A 44 5.59 0.98 0.56
N GLN A 45 6.20 0.01 1.21
CA GLN A 45 7.17 0.23 2.27
C GLN A 45 8.58 0.34 1.70
N PHE A 46 9.30 1.40 2.02
CA PHE A 46 10.74 1.54 1.77
C PHE A 46 11.50 1.01 2.98
N SER A 47 11.92 -0.24 2.92
CA SER A 47 12.59 -0.90 4.06
C SER A 47 14.08 -0.61 4.08
N GLY A 48 14.57 -0.11 5.21
CA GLY A 48 15.97 0.24 5.45
C GLY A 48 16.20 1.72 5.78
N GLY A 49 15.16 2.51 6.01
CA GLY A 49 15.30 3.94 6.35
C GLY A 49 15.71 4.79 5.15
N ASN A 50 14.75 5.13 4.31
CA ASN A 50 14.98 5.97 3.12
C ASN A 50 15.51 7.35 3.50
N ASP A 51 16.46 7.90 2.73
CA ASP A 51 16.93 9.26 2.87
C ASP A 51 15.94 10.27 2.26
N GLY A 52 15.09 10.83 3.10
CA GLY A 52 14.05 11.77 2.71
C GLY A 52 14.59 13.08 2.14
N LEU A 53 15.75 13.57 2.59
CA LEU A 53 16.34 14.81 2.09
C LEU A 53 16.94 14.66 0.69
N ASN A 54 17.31 13.44 0.28
CA ASN A 54 17.71 13.15 -1.09
C ASN A 54 16.55 12.55 -1.92
N THR A 55 15.36 12.44 -1.36
CA THR A 55 14.11 12.09 -2.05
C THR A 55 13.35 13.35 -2.46
N VAL A 56 13.08 14.24 -1.48
CA VAL A 56 12.49 15.57 -1.66
C VAL A 56 13.53 16.59 -1.19
N ILE A 57 14.21 17.19 -2.14
CA ILE A 57 15.44 17.96 -1.92
C ILE A 57 15.11 19.41 -1.59
N PRO A 58 15.64 19.98 -0.49
CA PRO A 58 15.49 21.40 -0.17
C PRO A 58 16.50 22.25 -0.99
N ILE A 59 16.20 22.47 -2.27
CA ILE A 59 17.12 22.98 -3.30
C ILE A 59 17.64 24.41 -3.08
N ASN A 60 17.10 25.16 -2.14
CA ASN A 60 17.54 26.52 -1.76
C ASN A 60 18.03 26.59 -0.32
N ASN A 61 18.38 25.46 0.32
CA ASN A 61 18.77 25.41 1.72
C ASN A 61 20.29 25.21 1.87
N ASP A 62 21.00 26.25 2.31
CA ASP A 62 22.47 26.21 2.48
C ASP A 62 22.93 25.19 3.51
N ILE A 63 22.13 24.89 4.54
CA ILE A 63 22.45 23.88 5.54
C ILE A 63 22.47 22.48 4.90
N TYR A 64 21.54 22.20 3.99
CA TYR A 64 21.53 20.94 3.23
C TYR A 64 22.85 20.71 2.49
N TYR A 65 23.34 21.70 1.76
CA TYR A 65 24.60 21.57 1.01
C TYR A 65 25.83 21.54 1.93
N LYS A 66 25.82 22.31 3.02
CA LYS A 66 26.90 22.31 4.02
C LYS A 66 27.02 20.95 4.71
N GLU A 67 25.91 20.34 5.11
CA GLU A 67 25.88 19.06 5.83
C GLU A 67 26.06 17.85 4.90
N ARG A 68 25.91 18.05 3.58
CA ARG A 68 25.99 16.99 2.55
C ARG A 68 26.91 17.40 1.39
N PRO A 69 28.21 17.73 1.65
CA PRO A 69 29.12 18.22 0.61
C PRO A 69 29.36 17.25 -0.55
N ARG A 70 29.10 15.94 -0.36
CA ARG A 70 29.20 14.88 -1.39
C ARG A 70 27.89 14.28 -1.79
N LEU A 71 26.93 14.17 -0.86
CA LEU A 71 25.62 13.56 -1.11
C LEU A 71 24.56 14.57 -1.54
N GLY A 72 24.82 15.86 -1.34
CA GLY A 72 23.87 16.93 -1.72
C GLY A 72 23.67 16.96 -3.23
N ILE A 73 22.43 16.80 -3.65
CA ILE A 73 22.03 16.88 -5.08
C ILE A 73 21.91 18.34 -5.45
N GLN A 74 22.64 18.77 -6.48
CA GLN A 74 22.64 20.16 -6.89
C GLN A 74 21.27 20.59 -7.43
N LYS A 75 20.91 21.86 -7.22
CA LYS A 75 19.63 22.41 -7.69
C LYS A 75 19.40 22.20 -9.18
N ALA A 76 20.47 22.30 -10.00
CA ALA A 76 20.40 22.12 -11.45
C ALA A 76 20.04 20.67 -11.85
N ASP A 77 20.36 19.69 -11.00
CA ASP A 77 20.11 18.26 -11.26
C ASP A 77 18.77 17.81 -10.70
N ALA A 78 18.23 18.51 -9.70
CA ALA A 78 16.96 18.17 -9.07
C ALA A 78 15.75 18.45 -9.99
N LEU A 79 14.76 17.60 -9.96
CA LEU A 79 13.48 17.83 -10.65
C LEU A 79 12.65 18.84 -9.83
N GLN A 80 12.85 20.13 -10.09
CA GLN A 80 12.21 21.20 -9.32
C GLN A 80 10.68 21.11 -9.37
N ILE A 81 10.03 21.11 -8.19
CA ILE A 81 8.58 21.07 -8.03
C ILE A 81 8.00 22.38 -7.45
N THR A 82 8.76 23.06 -6.63
CA THR A 82 8.45 24.42 -6.13
C THR A 82 9.70 25.30 -6.15
N THR A 83 9.60 26.54 -5.65
CA THR A 83 10.77 27.41 -5.48
C THR A 83 11.85 26.75 -4.60
N ASP A 84 11.44 26.04 -3.54
CA ASP A 84 12.33 25.56 -2.48
C ASP A 84 12.52 24.03 -2.47
N ALA A 85 11.78 23.29 -3.30
CA ALA A 85 11.79 21.85 -3.32
C ALA A 85 11.98 21.28 -4.72
N GLY A 86 12.74 20.20 -4.81
CA GLY A 86 12.88 19.36 -5.99
C GLY A 86 12.83 17.87 -5.65
N LEU A 87 12.45 17.04 -6.59
CA LEU A 87 12.54 15.59 -6.45
C LEU A 87 13.91 15.09 -6.90
N ASN A 88 14.29 13.92 -6.41
CA ASN A 88 15.47 13.21 -6.87
C ASN A 88 15.44 13.05 -8.41
N PRO A 89 16.56 13.22 -9.13
CA PRO A 89 16.62 13.11 -10.60
C PRO A 89 16.06 11.80 -11.16
N ALA A 90 16.15 10.70 -10.40
CA ALA A 90 15.62 9.40 -10.80
C ALA A 90 14.08 9.27 -10.70
N LEU A 91 13.37 10.27 -10.15
CA LEU A 91 11.92 10.23 -9.91
C LEU A 91 11.10 10.99 -10.96
N SER A 92 11.43 10.83 -12.24
CA SER A 92 10.80 11.55 -13.35
C SER A 92 9.28 11.26 -13.46
N ALA A 93 8.84 10.02 -13.21
CA ALA A 93 7.43 9.68 -13.20
C ALA A 93 6.68 10.31 -12.02
N PHE A 94 7.33 10.46 -10.86
CA PHE A 94 6.77 11.20 -9.72
C PHE A 94 6.63 12.69 -10.05
N ARG A 95 7.59 13.26 -10.79
CA ARG A 95 7.49 14.62 -11.29
C ARG A 95 6.30 14.76 -12.26
N GLU A 96 6.10 13.83 -13.18
CA GLU A 96 4.95 13.80 -14.09
C GLU A 96 3.62 13.69 -13.31
N LEU A 97 3.57 12.84 -12.29
CA LEU A 97 2.39 12.71 -11.42
C LEU A 97 2.12 14.01 -10.64
N TYR A 98 3.16 14.69 -10.18
CA TYR A 98 3.06 15.99 -9.51
C TYR A 98 2.46 17.04 -10.45
N ASP A 99 2.98 17.16 -11.66
CA ASP A 99 2.53 18.13 -12.66
C ASP A 99 1.06 17.88 -13.09
N ASN A 100 0.66 16.61 -13.12
CA ASN A 100 -0.72 16.22 -13.42
C ASN A 100 -1.67 16.30 -12.21
N GLY A 101 -1.17 16.71 -11.04
CA GLY A 101 -1.98 16.79 -9.82
C GLY A 101 -2.42 15.43 -9.26
N ASN A 102 -1.65 14.38 -9.51
CA ASN A 102 -1.88 13.02 -9.03
C ASN A 102 -0.91 12.59 -7.92
N LEU A 103 -0.15 13.53 -7.36
CA LEU A 103 0.81 13.30 -6.29
C LEU A 103 0.64 14.32 -5.18
N SER A 104 0.58 13.84 -3.94
CA SER A 104 0.71 14.64 -2.72
C SER A 104 1.94 14.18 -1.95
N ILE A 105 2.67 15.13 -1.36
CA ILE A 105 3.91 14.90 -0.63
C ILE A 105 3.75 15.48 0.76
N LEU A 106 3.93 14.65 1.78
CA LEU A 106 3.91 15.05 3.18
C LEU A 106 5.31 14.90 3.76
N ASN A 107 5.90 16.02 4.18
CA ASN A 107 7.25 16.06 4.75
C ASN A 107 7.23 15.90 6.27
N SER A 108 8.39 15.53 6.82
CA SER A 108 8.62 15.48 8.28
C SER A 108 7.58 14.64 9.03
N VAL A 109 7.24 13.48 8.47
CA VAL A 109 6.36 12.50 9.11
C VAL A 109 7.18 11.59 10.02
N GLY A 110 6.72 11.40 11.24
CA GLY A 110 7.38 10.57 12.24
C GLY A 110 6.48 10.35 13.45
N TYR A 111 7.06 10.20 14.63
CA TYR A 111 6.33 10.00 15.89
C TYR A 111 7.15 10.48 17.08
N PRO A 112 6.52 10.75 18.25
CA PRO A 112 7.22 11.15 19.47
C PRO A 112 8.15 10.04 19.99
N ASN A 113 9.33 10.44 20.50
CA ASN A 113 10.36 9.54 21.03
C ASN A 113 10.78 8.47 20.02
N PRO A 114 11.23 8.85 18.83
CA PRO A 114 11.50 7.93 17.73
C PRO A 114 12.64 6.95 18.07
N ASP A 115 12.43 5.69 17.71
CA ASP A 115 13.46 4.65 17.75
C ASP A 115 14.25 4.65 16.43
N ARG A 116 15.52 4.25 16.46
CA ARG A 116 16.39 4.14 15.28
C ARG A 116 16.81 2.70 14.97
N SER A 117 16.23 1.73 15.67
CA SER A 117 16.34 0.32 15.31
C SER A 117 15.33 0.00 14.21
N HIS A 118 15.77 -0.61 13.12
CA HIS A 118 14.88 -1.07 12.05
C HIS A 118 13.75 -1.93 12.59
N PHE A 119 14.07 -2.89 13.46
CA PHE A 119 13.06 -3.80 14.01
C PHE A 119 12.00 -3.05 14.80
N ARG A 120 12.44 -2.20 15.75
CA ARG A 120 11.49 -1.49 16.61
C ARG A 120 10.68 -0.43 15.86
N SER A 121 11.34 0.36 15.01
CA SER A 121 10.63 1.35 14.20
C SER A 121 9.62 0.71 13.26
N MET A 122 9.98 -0.43 12.65
CA MET A 122 9.06 -1.18 11.80
C MET A 122 7.85 -1.68 12.58
N ASP A 123 8.06 -2.25 13.78
CA ASP A 123 6.95 -2.66 14.66
C ASP A 123 6.02 -1.49 14.99
N ILE A 124 6.58 -0.30 15.28
CA ILE A 124 5.81 0.90 15.59
C ILE A 124 4.96 1.32 14.39
N TRP A 125 5.53 1.41 13.20
CA TRP A 125 4.79 1.79 11.99
C TRP A 125 3.75 0.74 11.60
N GLN A 126 4.08 -0.53 11.67
CA GLN A 126 3.17 -1.62 11.31
C GLN A 126 2.04 -1.82 12.33
N SER A 127 2.31 -1.59 13.61
CA SER A 127 1.30 -1.70 14.66
C SER A 127 0.54 -0.39 14.92
N ALA A 128 1.04 0.75 14.47
CA ALA A 128 0.60 2.09 14.90
C ALA A 128 0.68 2.29 16.42
N SER A 129 1.66 1.66 17.10
CA SER A 129 1.88 1.81 18.52
C SER A 129 2.61 3.12 18.86
N ASN A 130 2.70 3.47 20.15
CA ASN A 130 3.68 4.45 20.62
C ASN A 130 5.05 3.81 20.75
N ALA A 131 6.09 4.63 20.90
CA ALA A 131 7.48 4.13 20.99
C ALA A 131 7.70 3.12 22.11
N ASN A 132 7.01 3.26 23.24
CA ASN A 132 7.16 2.40 24.44
C ASN A 132 6.12 1.27 24.50
N ASP A 133 5.17 1.19 23.55
CA ASP A 133 4.08 0.22 23.58
C ASP A 133 4.37 -0.91 22.60
N TYR A 134 4.30 -2.15 23.07
CA TYR A 134 4.47 -3.35 22.25
C TYR A 134 3.10 -3.96 21.95
N ILE A 135 2.67 -3.90 20.69
CA ILE A 135 1.38 -4.39 20.22
C ILE A 135 1.62 -5.51 19.20
N ASN A 136 0.99 -6.66 19.41
CA ASN A 136 1.16 -7.85 18.57
C ASN A 136 0.20 -7.86 17.35
N THR A 137 -0.55 -6.77 17.12
CA THR A 137 -1.46 -6.62 15.99
C THR A 137 -1.12 -5.39 15.17
N GLY A 138 -1.25 -5.50 13.86
CA GLY A 138 -1.06 -4.41 12.92
C GLY A 138 -2.31 -3.54 12.75
N TRP A 139 -2.13 -2.32 12.29
CA TRP A 139 -3.24 -1.39 12.08
C TRP A 139 -4.20 -1.85 10.96
N VAL A 140 -3.69 -2.43 9.87
CA VAL A 140 -4.52 -3.05 8.84
C VAL A 140 -5.21 -4.31 9.37
N GLY A 141 -4.51 -5.13 10.18
CA GLY A 141 -5.12 -6.30 10.81
C GLY A 141 -6.28 -5.94 11.73
N ARG A 142 -6.16 -4.87 12.53
CA ARG A 142 -7.28 -4.37 13.35
C ARG A 142 -8.42 -3.79 12.49
N TYR A 143 -8.10 -3.16 11.35
CA TYR A 143 -9.10 -2.79 10.36
C TYR A 143 -9.89 -4.03 9.87
N LEU A 144 -9.19 -5.12 9.55
CA LEU A 144 -9.87 -6.37 9.15
C LEU A 144 -10.75 -6.92 10.27
N ASP A 145 -10.29 -6.89 11.52
CA ASP A 145 -11.09 -7.33 12.68
C ASP A 145 -12.39 -6.51 12.84
N ALA A 146 -12.33 -5.20 12.55
CA ALA A 146 -13.49 -4.31 12.65
C ALA A 146 -14.48 -4.47 11.49
N GLN A 147 -14.00 -4.71 10.27
CA GLN A 147 -14.83 -4.78 9.07
C GLN A 147 -15.36 -6.18 8.77
N CYS A 148 -14.72 -7.20 9.29
CA CYS A 148 -14.94 -8.58 8.89
C CYS A 148 -15.43 -9.50 10.00
N SER A 149 -16.45 -9.10 10.79
CA SER A 149 -17.13 -10.06 11.64
C SER A 149 -17.90 -11.06 10.77
N GLY A 150 -17.30 -12.22 10.51
CA GLY A 150 -17.89 -13.29 9.70
C GLY A 150 -17.38 -13.38 8.24
N CYS A 151 -16.31 -12.70 7.88
CA CYS A 151 -15.67 -12.91 6.57
C CYS A 151 -15.01 -14.28 6.49
N ASP A 152 -15.48 -15.12 5.58
CA ASP A 152 -14.97 -16.47 5.34
C ASP A 152 -13.65 -16.50 4.53
N LYS A 153 -13.14 -15.32 4.07
CA LYS A 153 -11.98 -15.24 3.20
C LYS A 153 -11.01 -14.14 3.62
N PRO A 154 -9.75 -14.47 3.94
CA PRO A 154 -8.72 -13.51 4.34
C PRO A 154 -8.12 -12.71 3.17
N THR A 155 -8.91 -12.46 2.12
CA THR A 155 -8.46 -11.77 0.90
C THR A 155 -8.69 -10.26 0.92
N GLN A 156 -9.23 -9.70 2.00
CA GLN A 156 -9.45 -8.25 2.10
C GLN A 156 -8.16 -7.44 2.28
N ALA A 157 -7.08 -8.05 2.78
CA ALA A 157 -5.75 -7.49 2.73
C ALA A 157 -4.76 -8.54 2.19
N VAL A 158 -3.96 -8.13 1.22
CA VAL A 158 -3.02 -9.00 0.52
C VAL A 158 -1.64 -8.37 0.52
N GLU A 159 -0.63 -9.14 0.91
CA GLU A 159 0.78 -8.79 0.80
C GLU A 159 1.45 -9.60 -0.29
N ILE A 160 2.16 -8.91 -1.20
CA ILE A 160 2.94 -9.61 -2.23
C ILE A 160 4.37 -9.74 -1.72
N ASP A 161 4.57 -10.72 -0.84
CA ASP A 161 5.87 -11.11 -0.28
C ASP A 161 5.83 -12.56 0.25
N ASP A 162 6.99 -13.08 0.68
CA ASP A 162 7.14 -14.44 1.23
C ASP A 162 6.55 -14.59 2.64
N MET A 163 6.47 -13.50 3.40
CA MET A 163 6.00 -13.49 4.78
C MET A 163 4.95 -12.40 5.00
N LEU A 164 4.02 -12.68 5.91
CA LEU A 164 3.01 -11.72 6.30
C LEU A 164 3.55 -10.73 7.34
N SER A 165 3.56 -9.45 7.01
CA SER A 165 3.94 -8.36 7.91
C SER A 165 3.03 -8.26 9.13
N LEU A 166 3.56 -7.72 10.22
CA LEU A 166 2.75 -7.38 11.40
C LEU A 166 1.58 -6.45 11.05
N ALA A 167 1.77 -5.54 10.07
CA ALA A 167 0.74 -4.61 9.64
C ALA A 167 -0.61 -5.29 9.31
N LEU A 168 -0.57 -6.50 8.74
CA LEU A 168 -1.76 -7.23 8.28
C LEU A 168 -2.25 -8.30 9.28
N LYS A 169 -1.71 -8.35 10.49
CA LYS A 169 -2.11 -9.32 11.53
C LYS A 169 -3.06 -8.67 12.53
N GLY A 170 -4.33 -9.10 12.56
CA GLY A 170 -5.30 -8.73 13.59
C GLY A 170 -5.37 -9.77 14.72
N ASN A 171 -6.29 -9.57 15.64
CA ASN A 171 -6.56 -10.52 16.72
C ASN A 171 -7.36 -11.74 16.22
N LYS A 172 -8.31 -11.50 15.31
CA LYS A 172 -9.24 -12.52 14.77
C LYS A 172 -9.00 -12.77 13.30
N GLN A 173 -8.70 -11.71 12.56
CA GLN A 173 -8.49 -11.73 11.12
C GLN A 173 -7.03 -11.41 10.78
N LYS A 174 -6.58 -11.90 9.65
CA LYS A 174 -5.26 -11.58 9.10
C LYS A 174 -5.36 -11.49 7.59
N GLY A 175 -4.44 -10.73 6.99
CA GLY A 175 -4.25 -10.73 5.55
C GLY A 175 -3.62 -12.03 5.06
N LEU A 176 -3.40 -12.10 3.77
CA LEU A 176 -2.73 -13.22 3.11
C LEU A 176 -1.46 -12.72 2.43
N ALA A 177 -0.33 -13.41 2.63
CA ALA A 177 0.92 -13.14 1.93
C ALA A 177 1.20 -14.23 0.88
N PHE A 178 1.67 -13.82 -0.28
CA PHE A 178 2.16 -14.71 -1.34
C PHE A 178 3.00 -13.93 -2.36
N THR A 179 3.91 -14.61 -3.05
CA THR A 179 4.73 -14.01 -4.11
C THR A 179 4.10 -14.14 -5.49
N ASP A 180 3.37 -15.23 -5.73
CA ASP A 180 2.75 -15.55 -7.02
C ASP A 180 1.43 -16.33 -6.81
N PRO A 181 0.31 -15.91 -7.43
CA PRO A 181 -0.98 -16.60 -7.29
C PRO A 181 -0.95 -18.07 -7.71
N ARG A 182 -0.14 -18.43 -8.72
CA ARG A 182 -0.04 -19.83 -9.20
C ARG A 182 0.70 -20.70 -8.20
N ARG A 183 1.79 -20.18 -7.62
CA ARG A 183 2.53 -20.88 -6.57
C ARG A 183 1.66 -21.11 -5.35
N LEU A 184 0.97 -20.05 -4.89
CA LEU A 184 0.03 -20.14 -3.78
C LEU A 184 -1.03 -21.23 -4.06
N TYR A 185 -1.64 -21.21 -5.24
CA TYR A 185 -2.62 -22.20 -5.66
C TYR A 185 -2.04 -23.62 -5.68
N SER A 186 -0.87 -23.82 -6.30
CA SER A 186 -0.23 -25.14 -6.42
C SER A 186 0.09 -25.71 -5.05
N SER A 187 0.76 -24.95 -4.18
CA SER A 187 1.12 -25.39 -2.84
C SER A 187 -0.11 -25.69 -1.97
N SER A 188 -1.13 -24.82 -2.01
CA SER A 188 -2.36 -25.01 -1.23
C SER A 188 -3.20 -26.20 -1.70
N ASN A 189 -3.04 -26.66 -2.94
CA ASN A 189 -3.79 -27.76 -3.54
C ASN A 189 -3.03 -29.10 -3.53
N GLU A 190 -1.85 -29.19 -2.90
CA GLU A 190 -1.20 -30.47 -2.67
C GLU A 190 -2.08 -31.40 -1.83
N SER A 191 -2.04 -32.71 -2.13
CA SER A 191 -2.90 -33.72 -1.50
C SER A 191 -2.80 -33.69 0.03
N PHE A 192 -1.59 -33.53 0.56
CA PHE A 192 -1.31 -33.43 1.98
C PHE A 192 -2.15 -32.32 2.68
N TYR A 193 -2.15 -31.10 2.14
CA TYR A 193 -2.91 -30.00 2.73
C TYR A 193 -4.42 -30.18 2.62
N LYS A 194 -4.89 -30.80 1.52
CA LYS A 194 -6.31 -31.11 1.32
C LYS A 194 -6.81 -32.20 2.28
N GLU A 195 -5.98 -33.19 2.59
CA GLU A 195 -6.33 -34.22 3.54
C GLU A 195 -6.39 -33.69 4.96
N ILE A 196 -5.36 -32.95 5.39
CA ILE A 196 -5.35 -32.34 6.72
C ILE A 196 -6.54 -31.39 6.93
N SER A 197 -6.90 -30.57 5.93
CA SER A 197 -8.00 -29.62 6.05
C SER A 197 -9.39 -30.28 6.20
N LYS A 198 -9.52 -31.59 5.97
CA LYS A 198 -10.76 -32.37 6.08
C LYS A 198 -10.91 -33.07 7.43
N GLU A 199 -9.82 -33.26 8.16
CA GLU A 199 -9.83 -33.93 9.46
C GLU A 199 -10.27 -32.95 10.57
N HIS A 200 -11.57 -32.97 10.86
CA HIS A 200 -12.10 -32.39 12.10
C HIS A 200 -11.88 -33.36 13.24
N VAL A 201 -10.78 -33.26 13.94
CA VAL A 201 -10.59 -33.95 15.20
C VAL A 201 -11.03 -32.98 16.31
N ASN A 202 -11.79 -33.44 17.29
CA ASN A 202 -12.10 -32.72 18.53
C ASN A 202 -10.80 -32.48 19.30
N SER A 203 -10.11 -31.37 18.99
CA SER A 203 -8.77 -31.07 19.46
C SER A 203 -8.75 -29.73 20.22
N GLU A 204 -7.65 -29.46 20.88
CA GLU A 204 -7.42 -28.19 21.59
C GLU A 204 -7.63 -27.00 20.67
N ALA A 205 -8.09 -25.87 21.21
CA ALA A 205 -8.44 -24.64 20.48
C ALA A 205 -7.32 -24.14 19.53
N ALA A 206 -6.05 -24.39 19.84
CA ALA A 206 -4.91 -24.07 19.00
C ALA A 206 -4.85 -24.90 17.72
N VAL A 207 -5.25 -26.16 17.78
CA VAL A 207 -5.27 -27.08 16.63
C VAL A 207 -6.43 -26.74 15.71
N ASP A 208 -7.62 -26.46 16.27
CA ASP A 208 -8.77 -25.97 15.50
C ASP A 208 -8.46 -24.67 14.76
N TYR A 209 -7.72 -23.77 15.39
CA TYR A 209 -7.24 -22.53 14.76
C TYR A 209 -6.32 -22.82 13.55
N LEU A 210 -5.42 -23.78 13.65
CA LEU A 210 -4.53 -24.17 12.54
C LEU A 210 -5.33 -24.76 11.37
N TYR A 211 -6.26 -25.69 11.63
CA TYR A 211 -7.12 -26.29 10.59
C TYR A 211 -7.97 -25.24 9.89
N LYS A 212 -8.62 -24.35 10.65
CA LYS A 212 -9.37 -23.24 10.08
C LYS A 212 -8.47 -22.35 9.20
N THR A 213 -7.31 -21.97 9.70
CA THR A 213 -6.34 -21.16 8.95
C THR A 213 -5.93 -21.84 7.64
N MET A 214 -5.71 -23.15 7.64
CA MET A 214 -5.38 -23.90 6.42
C MET A 214 -6.55 -23.92 5.43
N GLY A 215 -7.76 -24.20 5.88
CA GLY A 215 -8.97 -24.17 5.06
C GLY A 215 -9.21 -22.79 4.41
N ASP A 216 -9.10 -21.74 5.19
CA ASP A 216 -9.21 -20.34 4.74
C ASP A 216 -8.12 -20.00 3.71
N THR A 217 -6.88 -20.47 3.93
CA THR A 217 -5.77 -20.27 3.00
C THR A 217 -6.01 -20.98 1.66
N ILE A 218 -6.46 -22.24 1.67
CA ILE A 218 -6.78 -23.00 0.46
C ILE A 218 -7.94 -22.34 -0.32
N SER A 219 -9.00 -21.97 0.38
CA SER A 219 -10.15 -21.26 -0.24
C SER A 219 -9.73 -19.93 -0.87
N SER A 220 -8.91 -19.17 -0.17
CA SER A 220 -8.40 -17.89 -0.65
C SER A 220 -7.43 -18.05 -1.82
N ALA A 221 -6.57 -19.07 -1.80
CA ALA A 221 -5.66 -19.39 -2.88
C ALA A 221 -6.41 -19.72 -4.18
N ASN A 222 -7.45 -20.54 -4.07
CA ASN A 222 -8.32 -20.87 -5.20
C ASN A 222 -9.01 -19.60 -5.75
N TYR A 223 -9.60 -18.80 -4.88
CA TYR A 223 -10.25 -17.56 -5.27
C TYR A 223 -9.30 -16.58 -5.98
N ILE A 224 -8.14 -16.28 -5.37
CA ILE A 224 -7.14 -15.37 -5.95
C ILE A 224 -6.64 -15.88 -7.30
N PHE A 225 -6.37 -17.18 -7.41
CA PHE A 225 -5.86 -17.78 -8.64
C PHE A 225 -6.88 -17.69 -9.77
N GLU A 226 -8.13 -18.05 -9.53
CA GLU A 226 -9.19 -17.97 -10.53
C GLU A 226 -9.46 -16.50 -10.93
N GLN A 227 -9.53 -15.59 -9.97
CA GLN A 227 -9.73 -14.17 -10.27
C GLN A 227 -8.54 -13.57 -11.03
N SER A 228 -7.31 -13.92 -10.67
CA SER A 228 -6.11 -13.39 -11.35
C SER A 228 -6.03 -13.71 -12.85
N LYS A 229 -6.75 -14.74 -13.30
CA LYS A 229 -6.86 -15.12 -14.72
C LYS A 229 -7.90 -14.32 -15.49
N LEU A 230 -8.87 -13.71 -14.82
CA LEU A 230 -10.00 -13.05 -15.48
C LEU A 230 -9.56 -11.82 -16.26
N ARG A 231 -8.71 -11.00 -15.66
CA ARG A 231 -8.19 -9.76 -16.26
C ARG A 231 -6.71 -9.58 -15.97
N PRO A 232 -5.83 -10.39 -16.57
CA PRO A 232 -4.40 -10.22 -16.38
C PRO A 232 -3.94 -8.91 -17.01
N SER A 233 -3.02 -8.21 -16.35
CA SER A 233 -2.39 -7.02 -16.92
C SER A 233 -1.65 -7.37 -18.21
N SER A 234 -1.99 -6.70 -19.30
CA SER A 234 -1.30 -6.76 -20.59
C SER A 234 -0.23 -5.67 -20.75
N ALA A 235 -0.08 -4.79 -19.76
CA ALA A 235 0.91 -3.71 -19.79
C ALA A 235 2.34 -4.25 -19.66
N SER A 236 3.29 -3.53 -20.25
CA SER A 236 4.71 -3.81 -20.07
C SER A 236 5.17 -3.22 -18.76
N TYR A 237 5.80 -4.05 -17.92
CA TYR A 237 6.44 -3.67 -16.68
C TYR A 237 7.94 -3.97 -16.74
N PRO A 238 8.79 -3.19 -16.03
CA PRO A 238 10.20 -3.55 -15.87
C PRO A 238 10.40 -4.94 -15.27
N SER A 239 11.56 -5.53 -15.53
CA SER A 239 11.91 -6.86 -14.99
C SER A 239 12.48 -6.80 -13.57
N THR A 240 11.88 -5.99 -12.67
CA THR A 240 12.27 -5.88 -11.26
C THR A 240 11.23 -6.55 -10.35
N LYS A 241 11.63 -6.90 -9.10
CA LYS A 241 10.72 -7.55 -8.15
C LYS A 241 9.51 -6.64 -7.85
N LEU A 242 9.74 -5.36 -7.58
CA LEU A 242 8.67 -4.41 -7.30
C LEU A 242 7.69 -4.28 -8.48
N ALA A 243 8.20 -4.17 -9.70
CA ALA A 243 7.36 -4.05 -10.89
C ALA A 243 6.52 -5.32 -11.14
N ALA A 244 7.09 -6.51 -10.93
CA ALA A 244 6.34 -7.78 -11.01
C ALA A 244 5.24 -7.85 -9.94
N ASN A 245 5.53 -7.44 -8.70
CA ASN A 245 4.57 -7.37 -7.62
C ASN A 245 3.43 -6.39 -7.93
N LEU A 246 3.74 -5.18 -8.40
CA LEU A 246 2.74 -4.19 -8.79
C LEU A 246 1.91 -4.65 -10.01
N LYS A 247 2.49 -5.39 -10.95
CA LYS A 247 1.74 -6.02 -12.05
C LYS A 247 0.72 -7.05 -11.54
N THR A 248 1.10 -7.86 -10.56
CA THR A 248 0.19 -8.79 -9.89
C THR A 248 -0.95 -8.03 -9.20
N ILE A 249 -0.63 -6.99 -8.43
CA ILE A 249 -1.63 -6.12 -7.78
C ILE A 249 -2.57 -5.50 -8.82
N ALA A 250 -2.05 -4.96 -9.93
CA ALA A 250 -2.88 -4.40 -11.00
C ALA A 250 -3.88 -5.43 -11.55
N SER A 251 -3.41 -6.66 -11.83
CA SER A 251 -4.28 -7.75 -12.32
C SER A 251 -5.39 -8.09 -11.33
N LEU A 252 -5.10 -8.11 -10.04
CA LEU A 252 -6.08 -8.38 -8.98
C LEU A 252 -7.09 -7.23 -8.84
N ILE A 253 -6.64 -5.98 -8.90
CA ILE A 253 -7.51 -4.79 -8.89
C ILE A 253 -8.44 -4.79 -10.11
N MET A 254 -7.92 -5.07 -11.31
CA MET A 254 -8.72 -5.12 -12.54
C MET A 254 -9.72 -6.27 -12.54
N SER A 255 -9.44 -7.34 -11.80
CA SER A 255 -10.35 -8.48 -11.64
C SER A 255 -11.41 -8.29 -10.56
N ASP A 256 -11.50 -7.09 -9.97
CA ASP A 256 -12.50 -6.73 -8.96
C ASP A 256 -12.58 -7.69 -7.77
N ILE A 257 -11.41 -8.18 -7.31
CA ILE A 257 -11.39 -8.98 -6.09
C ILE A 257 -11.73 -8.13 -4.87
N ASN A 258 -12.19 -8.75 -3.80
CA ASN A 258 -12.65 -8.06 -2.59
C ASN A 258 -11.53 -7.44 -1.74
N THR A 259 -10.28 -7.39 -2.24
CA THR A 259 -9.14 -6.83 -1.52
C THR A 259 -9.24 -5.31 -1.44
N LYS A 260 -9.13 -4.79 -0.21
CA LYS A 260 -9.14 -3.36 0.10
C LYS A 260 -7.74 -2.78 0.30
N VAL A 261 -6.82 -3.60 0.78
CA VAL A 261 -5.45 -3.18 1.07
C VAL A 261 -4.46 -4.15 0.43
N TYR A 262 -3.58 -3.62 -0.41
CA TYR A 262 -2.40 -4.32 -0.91
C TYR A 262 -1.16 -3.78 -0.23
N TYR A 263 -0.21 -4.66 0.06
CA TYR A 263 1.04 -4.31 0.72
C TYR A 263 2.22 -4.90 -0.05
N VAL A 264 3.26 -4.11 -0.25
CA VAL A 264 4.49 -4.53 -0.94
C VAL A 264 5.68 -3.77 -0.40
N SER A 265 6.86 -4.39 -0.38
CA SER A 265 8.09 -3.79 0.11
C SER A 265 9.11 -3.61 -1.00
N LEU A 266 9.83 -2.48 -0.95
CA LEU A 266 11.09 -2.24 -1.66
C LEU A 266 12.19 -2.07 -0.61
N GLY A 267 13.09 -3.04 -0.53
CA GLY A 267 14.17 -3.07 0.46
C GLY A 267 15.45 -2.38 -0.01
N SER A 268 16.49 -2.51 0.82
CA SER A 268 17.86 -2.04 0.56
C SER A 268 18.08 -0.53 0.71
N PHE A 269 17.23 0.17 1.45
CA PHE A 269 17.44 1.60 1.78
C PHE A 269 18.43 1.83 2.92
N ASP A 270 18.98 0.78 3.53
CA ASP A 270 19.99 0.93 4.58
C ASP A 270 21.36 1.31 3.97
N THR A 271 21.51 2.59 3.67
CA THR A 271 22.60 3.15 2.86
C THR A 271 23.65 3.88 3.69
N HIS A 272 24.34 3.16 4.56
CA HIS A 272 25.43 3.74 5.37
C HIS A 272 26.71 4.03 4.58
N ILE A 273 26.90 3.44 3.40
CA ILE A 273 28.11 3.52 2.59
C ILE A 273 27.70 3.73 1.12
N ASN A 274 28.39 4.67 0.43
CA ASN A 274 28.20 4.92 -1.01
C ASN A 274 26.72 5.06 -1.42
N GLN A 275 25.95 5.79 -0.64
CA GLN A 275 24.50 5.90 -0.74
C GLN A 275 24.00 6.35 -2.12
N ALA A 276 24.67 7.31 -2.76
CA ALA A 276 24.16 7.95 -3.98
C ALA A 276 23.81 6.94 -5.08
N ALA A 277 24.71 6.02 -5.39
CA ALA A 277 24.51 5.01 -6.44
C ALA A 277 23.38 4.04 -6.07
N GLN A 278 23.34 3.57 -4.81
CA GLN A 278 22.30 2.65 -4.32
C GLN A 278 20.92 3.32 -4.34
N GLN A 279 20.82 4.54 -3.84
CA GLN A 279 19.56 5.29 -3.82
C GLN A 279 19.06 5.59 -5.24
N THR A 280 19.95 5.99 -6.15
CA THR A 280 19.59 6.19 -7.57
C THR A 280 19.01 4.91 -8.17
N ARG A 281 19.64 3.76 -7.95
CA ARG A 281 19.17 2.47 -8.45
C ARG A 281 17.76 2.14 -7.89
N LEU A 282 17.56 2.31 -6.58
CA LEU A 282 16.27 2.03 -5.94
C LEU A 282 15.16 2.98 -6.43
N PHE A 283 15.50 4.26 -6.62
CA PHE A 283 14.54 5.23 -7.13
C PHE A 283 14.21 5.02 -8.61
N THR A 284 15.18 4.55 -9.41
CA THR A 284 14.91 4.16 -10.81
C THR A 284 13.95 2.97 -10.84
N GLU A 285 14.20 1.95 -10.02
CA GLU A 285 13.28 0.80 -9.90
C GLU A 285 11.87 1.23 -9.47
N LEU A 286 11.77 2.06 -8.43
CA LEU A 286 10.49 2.61 -7.93
C LEU A 286 9.78 3.43 -9.01
N ASN A 287 10.51 4.36 -9.63
CA ASN A 287 10.00 5.26 -10.67
C ASN A 287 9.36 4.50 -11.83
N ASP A 288 10.10 3.54 -12.37
CA ASP A 288 9.67 2.78 -13.54
C ASP A 288 8.51 1.84 -13.21
N ALA A 289 8.52 1.25 -12.01
CA ALA A 289 7.43 0.40 -11.52
C ALA A 289 6.14 1.22 -11.29
N ILE A 290 6.24 2.40 -10.67
CA ILE A 290 5.09 3.31 -10.47
C ILE A 290 4.56 3.85 -11.79
N LYS A 291 5.43 4.22 -12.73
CA LYS A 291 5.02 4.65 -14.08
C LYS A 291 4.20 3.57 -14.79
N ALA A 292 4.68 2.34 -14.77
CA ALA A 292 3.97 1.22 -15.39
C ALA A 292 2.63 0.96 -14.69
N PHE A 293 2.62 0.93 -13.35
CA PHE A 293 1.44 0.64 -12.55
C PHE A 293 0.35 1.70 -12.71
N THR A 294 0.69 2.98 -12.56
CA THR A 294 -0.28 4.07 -12.72
C THR A 294 -0.78 4.19 -14.15
N GLY A 295 0.08 3.96 -15.15
CA GLY A 295 -0.32 3.90 -16.56
C GLY A 295 -1.30 2.76 -16.85
N ASP A 296 -1.06 1.58 -16.26
CA ASP A 296 -1.95 0.42 -16.39
C ASP A 296 -3.32 0.68 -15.75
N LEU A 297 -3.34 1.22 -14.54
CA LEU A 297 -4.58 1.60 -13.86
C LEU A 297 -5.37 2.66 -14.64
N LYS A 298 -4.70 3.70 -15.16
CA LYS A 298 -5.33 4.75 -15.98
C LYS A 298 -5.95 4.16 -17.26
N LYS A 299 -5.21 3.29 -17.96
CA LYS A 299 -5.69 2.63 -19.18
C LYS A 299 -6.95 1.78 -18.93
N ASN A 300 -7.08 1.22 -17.73
CA ASN A 300 -8.21 0.37 -17.35
C ASN A 300 -9.28 1.10 -16.51
N ASN A 301 -9.24 2.44 -16.42
CA ASN A 301 -10.18 3.29 -15.68
C ASN A 301 -10.30 2.89 -14.19
N ARG A 302 -9.16 2.51 -13.56
CA ARG A 302 -9.09 2.11 -12.14
C ARG A 302 -8.26 3.07 -11.29
N PHE A 303 -7.64 4.07 -11.89
CA PHE A 303 -6.71 4.95 -11.19
C PHE A 303 -7.40 5.80 -10.11
N GLU A 304 -8.64 6.22 -10.34
CA GLU A 304 -9.43 7.02 -9.38
C GLU A 304 -9.85 6.19 -8.14
N ASP A 305 -9.90 4.86 -8.27
CA ASP A 305 -10.28 3.96 -7.18
C ASP A 305 -9.07 3.56 -6.30
N VAL A 306 -7.86 3.93 -6.70
CA VAL A 306 -6.63 3.47 -6.07
C VAL A 306 -5.88 4.62 -5.44
N LEU A 307 -5.57 4.48 -4.15
CA LEU A 307 -4.64 5.35 -3.43
C LEU A 307 -3.36 4.57 -3.10
N ILE A 308 -2.23 5.04 -3.61
CA ILE A 308 -0.91 4.49 -3.26
C ILE A 308 -0.33 5.35 -2.15
N MET A 309 0.14 4.73 -1.08
CA MET A 309 0.87 5.36 0.02
C MET A 309 2.26 4.78 0.10
N THR A 310 3.28 5.61 0.26
CA THR A 310 4.64 5.15 0.56
C THR A 310 5.04 5.56 1.98
N PHE A 311 5.85 4.74 2.65
CA PHE A 311 6.46 5.10 3.92
C PHE A 311 7.81 4.38 4.12
N SER A 312 8.62 4.88 5.04
CA SER A 312 9.82 4.22 5.55
C SER A 312 9.79 4.27 7.07
N GLU A 313 10.38 3.29 7.72
CA GLU A 313 10.37 3.15 9.20
C GLU A 313 11.01 4.32 9.94
N PHE A 314 11.93 5.01 9.30
CA PHE A 314 12.53 6.28 9.71
C PHE A 314 13.20 6.98 8.50
N GLY A 315 13.62 8.23 8.69
CA GLY A 315 14.48 8.97 7.77
C GLY A 315 15.96 8.82 8.13
N ARG A 316 16.79 9.56 7.43
CA ARG A 316 18.24 9.60 7.66
C ARG A 316 18.66 10.89 8.32
N ARG A 317 19.84 10.90 8.97
CA ARG A 317 20.45 12.11 9.54
C ARG A 317 20.59 13.20 8.50
N VAL A 318 20.55 14.45 8.98
CA VAL A 318 20.77 15.60 8.10
C VAL A 318 22.18 15.57 7.53
N SER A 319 23.17 15.30 8.38
CA SER A 319 24.57 15.24 7.95
C SER A 319 24.92 13.90 7.29
N GLN A 320 25.69 13.94 6.22
CA GLN A 320 26.34 12.74 5.67
C GLN A 320 27.43 12.23 6.60
N ASN A 321 27.71 10.93 6.56
CA ASN A 321 28.81 10.31 7.28
C ASN A 321 30.12 10.27 6.46
N ALA A 322 31.21 9.82 7.08
CA ALA A 322 32.53 9.74 6.46
C ALA A 322 32.60 8.74 5.28
N SER A 323 31.68 7.78 5.21
CA SER A 323 31.60 6.73 4.18
C SER A 323 30.73 7.10 2.99
N ASN A 324 30.38 8.36 2.79
CA ASN A 324 29.47 8.84 1.76
C ASN A 324 28.08 8.16 1.82
N GLY A 325 27.59 7.99 3.02
CA GLY A 325 26.25 7.51 3.35
C GLY A 325 25.65 8.38 4.44
N THR A 326 24.57 7.90 5.04
CA THR A 326 23.90 8.55 6.16
C THR A 326 23.57 7.53 7.24
N ASP A 327 23.63 7.96 8.51
CA ASP A 327 23.20 7.15 9.62
C ASP A 327 21.69 7.27 9.83
N HIS A 328 21.12 6.39 10.68
CA HIS A 328 19.70 6.39 11.02
C HIS A 328 19.29 7.72 11.64
N GLY A 329 18.22 8.28 11.14
CA GLY A 329 17.57 9.48 11.64
C GLY A 329 16.16 9.19 12.14
N THR A 330 15.25 10.13 11.93
CA THR A 330 13.90 10.06 12.50
C THR A 330 12.80 10.33 11.47
N ALA A 331 12.37 11.56 11.29
CA ALA A 331 11.28 11.92 10.39
C ALA A 331 11.65 11.75 8.91
N ASN A 332 10.65 11.40 8.10
CA ASN A 332 10.80 11.20 6.67
C ASN A 332 9.66 11.86 5.89
N ASN A 333 9.65 11.71 4.58
CA ASN A 333 8.51 12.07 3.74
C ASN A 333 7.68 10.85 3.36
N MET A 334 6.41 11.11 3.04
CA MET A 334 5.47 10.14 2.49
C MET A 334 4.89 10.68 1.19
N PHE A 335 4.69 9.80 0.23
CA PHE A 335 4.00 10.07 -1.01
C PHE A 335 2.61 9.46 -1.01
N PHE A 336 1.63 10.21 -1.55
CA PHE A 336 0.28 9.72 -1.84
C PHE A 336 0.02 9.93 -3.33
N ILE A 337 -0.31 8.85 -4.05
CA ILE A 337 -0.55 8.88 -5.50
C ILE A 337 -1.95 8.36 -5.77
N GLY A 338 -2.74 9.12 -6.50
CA GLY A 338 -4.11 8.74 -6.86
C GLY A 338 -4.81 9.83 -7.67
N GLY A 339 -5.95 9.50 -8.23
CA GLY A 339 -6.77 10.46 -8.97
C GLY A 339 -7.64 11.34 -8.08
N ASP A 340 -8.08 10.82 -6.92
CA ASP A 340 -9.03 11.46 -6.00
C ASP A 340 -8.35 12.21 -4.83
N LEU A 341 -7.20 12.86 -5.10
CA LEU A 341 -6.50 13.70 -4.13
C LEU A 341 -7.11 15.10 -4.07
N LYS A 342 -7.46 15.57 -2.86
CA LYS A 342 -7.98 16.93 -2.62
C LYS A 342 -6.87 17.98 -2.59
N GLN A 343 -5.84 17.72 -1.78
CA GLN A 343 -4.66 18.57 -1.76
C GLN A 343 -3.53 17.92 -2.55
N LYS A 344 -3.09 18.58 -3.60
CA LYS A 344 -2.08 18.14 -4.54
C LYS A 344 -0.76 18.85 -4.27
N GLY A 345 0.36 18.18 -4.56
CA GLY A 345 1.70 18.73 -4.38
C GLY A 345 2.18 18.64 -2.93
N LEU A 346 2.91 19.65 -2.44
CA LEU A 346 3.37 19.68 -1.06
C LEU A 346 2.19 19.95 -0.10
N ILE A 347 1.91 19.00 0.81
CA ILE A 347 0.85 19.15 1.82
C ILE A 347 1.29 20.11 2.93
N ASN A 348 2.57 20.07 3.30
CA ASN A 348 3.18 20.92 4.32
C ASN A 348 4.52 21.48 3.85
N THR A 349 5.13 22.32 4.69
CA THR A 349 6.43 22.96 4.40
C THR A 349 7.58 21.97 4.37
N MET A 350 8.68 22.36 3.71
CA MET A 350 9.94 21.63 3.79
C MET A 350 10.47 21.57 5.22
N PRO A 351 11.24 20.53 5.60
CA PRO A 351 11.80 20.40 6.93
C PRO A 351 12.72 21.56 7.29
N ASN A 352 12.64 22.02 8.55
CA ASN A 352 13.53 23.05 9.08
C ASN A 352 14.87 22.42 9.49
N LEU A 353 15.90 22.61 8.68
CA LEU A 353 17.25 22.06 8.95
C LEU A 353 18.04 22.85 9.99
N ALA A 354 17.55 24.03 10.42
CA ALA A 354 18.17 24.80 11.52
C ALA A 354 17.64 24.39 12.91
N ASP A 355 16.52 23.65 12.96
CA ASP A 355 15.90 23.23 14.24
C ASP A 355 15.81 21.68 14.31
N LEU A 356 16.88 21.07 14.76
CA LEU A 356 17.05 19.63 14.81
C LEU A 356 16.98 19.10 16.25
N ASN A 357 16.67 17.82 16.41
CA ASN A 357 16.80 17.09 17.66
C ASN A 357 18.03 16.16 17.57
N SER A 358 19.14 16.57 18.22
CA SER A 358 20.42 15.81 18.23
C SER A 358 20.93 15.46 16.82
N GLY A 359 20.72 16.36 15.85
CA GLY A 359 21.14 16.19 14.44
C GLY A 359 20.10 15.51 13.55
N ASP A 360 18.92 15.19 14.05
CA ASP A 360 17.82 14.59 13.31
C ASP A 360 16.67 15.55 13.07
N LEU A 361 15.93 15.28 12.00
CA LEU A 361 14.72 16.03 11.67
C LEU A 361 13.65 15.83 12.74
N LYS A 362 13.08 16.93 13.24
CA LYS A 362 11.86 16.88 14.06
C LYS A 362 10.66 16.51 13.19
N HIS A 363 9.82 15.60 13.65
CA HIS A 363 8.56 15.36 12.98
C HIS A 363 7.61 16.55 13.17
N GLN A 364 6.89 16.90 12.11
CA GLN A 364 5.82 17.88 12.10
C GLN A 364 4.45 17.20 12.13
N VAL A 365 4.37 15.99 11.59
CA VAL A 365 3.15 15.18 11.51
C VAL A 365 3.39 13.82 12.13
N ASP A 366 2.53 13.43 13.06
CA ASP A 366 2.50 12.06 13.57
C ASP A 366 1.89 11.15 12.48
N PHE A 367 2.61 10.06 12.12
CA PHE A 367 2.13 9.14 11.10
C PHE A 367 0.76 8.51 11.45
N LYS A 368 0.40 8.46 12.73
CA LYS A 368 -0.91 7.96 13.18
C LYS A 368 -2.05 8.88 12.73
N ALA A 369 -1.81 10.19 12.58
CA ALA A 369 -2.78 11.10 11.97
C ALA A 369 -2.98 10.81 10.47
N VAL A 370 -1.92 10.37 9.78
CA VAL A 370 -2.03 9.87 8.40
C VAL A 370 -2.90 8.61 8.35
N TYR A 371 -2.62 7.64 9.22
CA TYR A 371 -3.39 6.38 9.27
C TYR A 371 -4.86 6.64 9.64
N ALA A 372 -5.13 7.52 10.60
CA ALA A 372 -6.49 7.94 10.93
C ALA A 372 -7.23 8.51 9.71
N THR A 373 -6.55 9.38 8.96
CA THR A 373 -7.11 9.96 7.73
C THR A 373 -7.43 8.87 6.69
N LEU A 374 -6.51 7.93 6.47
CA LEU A 374 -6.70 6.85 5.50
C LEU A 374 -7.82 5.89 5.93
N LEU A 375 -7.88 5.53 7.21
CA LEU A 375 -8.93 4.69 7.76
C LEU A 375 -10.31 5.35 7.63
N ASN A 376 -10.42 6.61 8.01
CA ASN A 376 -11.68 7.34 8.02
C ASN A 376 -12.13 7.74 6.62
N LYS A 377 -11.30 8.51 5.89
CA LYS A 377 -11.71 9.13 4.63
C LYS A 377 -11.60 8.21 3.42
N TRP A 378 -10.65 7.27 3.41
CA TRP A 378 -10.45 6.36 2.27
C TRP A 378 -11.10 5.00 2.49
N LEU A 379 -10.81 4.34 3.60
CA LEU A 379 -11.35 3.02 3.93
C LEU A 379 -12.74 3.07 4.61
N GLN A 380 -13.24 4.27 4.95
CA GLN A 380 -14.57 4.54 5.50
C GLN A 380 -14.88 3.71 6.75
N THR A 381 -13.95 3.73 7.71
CA THR A 381 -14.07 2.98 8.97
C THR A 381 -13.79 3.87 10.17
N ASP A 382 -14.15 3.40 11.35
CA ASP A 382 -13.87 4.08 12.62
C ASP A 382 -12.38 3.95 12.97
N ASP A 383 -11.64 5.02 12.72
CA ASP A 383 -10.20 5.10 12.96
C ASP A 383 -9.84 5.10 14.44
N GLU A 384 -10.68 5.71 15.31
CA GLU A 384 -10.46 5.73 16.76
C GLU A 384 -10.54 4.33 17.36
N ALA A 385 -11.52 3.52 16.94
CA ALA A 385 -11.63 2.13 17.35
C ALA A 385 -10.43 1.26 16.94
N ILE A 386 -9.79 1.58 15.80
CA ILE A 386 -8.63 0.84 15.27
C ILE A 386 -7.33 1.31 15.90
N LEU A 387 -7.13 2.62 16.06
CA LEU A 387 -5.89 3.22 16.56
C LEU A 387 -5.87 3.39 18.09
N GLY A 388 -7.02 3.21 18.75
CA GLY A 388 -7.16 3.35 20.21
C GLY A 388 -7.14 4.79 20.71
N LYS A 389 -7.12 5.77 19.82
CA LYS A 389 -7.09 7.21 20.13
C LYS A 389 -7.57 8.01 18.92
N ASN A 390 -8.22 9.13 19.18
CA ASN A 390 -8.59 10.12 18.18
C ASN A 390 -7.35 10.93 17.72
N TYR A 391 -7.15 10.99 16.40
CA TYR A 391 -6.11 11.81 15.75
C TYR A 391 -6.76 12.80 14.81
N GLN A 392 -6.18 14.00 14.71
CA GLN A 392 -6.64 15.01 13.76
C GLN A 392 -6.45 14.49 12.32
N HIS A 393 -7.54 14.48 11.55
CA HIS A 393 -7.47 14.10 10.14
C HIS A 393 -6.82 15.20 9.30
N LEU A 394 -6.05 14.78 8.30
CA LEU A 394 -5.46 15.63 7.29
C LEU A 394 -6.42 15.79 6.09
N ASP A 395 -6.28 16.90 5.32
CA ASP A 395 -7.22 17.23 4.25
C ASP A 395 -6.70 16.97 2.84
N PHE A 396 -5.84 15.97 2.67
CA PHE A 396 -5.27 15.62 1.36
C PHE A 396 -6.09 14.62 0.54
N ILE A 397 -7.07 13.95 1.17
CA ILE A 397 -8.04 13.02 0.54
C ILE A 397 -9.46 13.28 1.04
#